data_22520b20d1ed0064d1395ccc4b1d245c
#
_entry.id   22520b20d1ed0064d1395ccc4b1d245c
#
_cell.length_a   1.000
_cell.length_b   1.000
_cell.length_c   1.000
_cell.angle_alpha   90.00
_cell.angle_beta   90.00
_cell.angle_gamma   90.00
#
_symmetry.space_group_name_H-M   'P 1'
#
loop_
_entity.id
_entity.type
_entity.pdbx_description
1 polymer ?
#
loop_
_entity_poly.entity_id
_entity_poly.type
_entity_poly.pdbx_seq_one_letter_code
_entity_poly.pdbx_strand_id
1 'polypeptide(L)'
;MSATSCVDELPSDLEPRPPAARVFWLKIAVSFGLTTGLLLSYKLWMGPRSYPLTPVWSFLKPAGPRFDDAIFVALLALLAFIVVVRNPAKLIAAFLSVALVSALFDQSRWQPWFYEYLFLLAALGLWFASQGHPDKQDAALHTCRLIVASMYFWSGVQKLNPAFVHGTFAWMIAPLTVSLPAAAKPWLLPLGFAAPFVEIGVGIGLLTRRFRTRAIMVALAMHLVILASIGPWAQDYNNVVWPWNAAMSALVVLLFWRTPEVPVRSVLWGHHFAFQKLVLLLFGILPALSLFNLWDSYLSFSLYSGNRNSATIYMADSVARKLPSDVQDLMTEDKSKVDELAVSDWYWDELNVPAYPEIRIFKNIASVVCRNATNPTDVKLVVRGKTTLLGTGREHVYDCANLTR
;
A
#
# COMPACT_ATOMS: atom_id res chain seq x y z
N MET A 1 -33.73 -30.68 45.89
CA MET A 1 -33.48 -31.00 44.50
C MET A 1 -32.68 -29.82 43.94
N SER A 2 -31.35 -29.97 43.86
CA SER A 2 -30.41 -28.96 43.36
C SER A 2 -30.24 -29.19 41.85
N ALA A 3 -30.63 -28.21 41.05
CA ALA A 3 -30.41 -28.25 39.62
C ALA A 3 -28.96 -27.84 39.33
N THR A 4 -28.12 -28.83 39.07
CA THR A 4 -26.76 -28.62 38.52
C THR A 4 -26.89 -28.14 37.09
N SER A 5 -26.57 -26.88 36.84
CA SER A 5 -26.47 -26.34 35.49
C SER A 5 -25.27 -27.00 34.78
N CYS A 6 -25.54 -27.85 33.79
CA CYS A 6 -24.54 -28.23 32.80
C CYS A 6 -24.12 -26.96 32.02
N VAL A 7 -22.99 -26.39 32.38
CA VAL A 7 -22.26 -25.49 31.50
C VAL A 7 -21.58 -26.41 30.48
N ASP A 8 -22.09 -26.43 29.26
CA ASP A 8 -21.44 -27.10 28.14
C ASP A 8 -20.02 -26.50 28.01
N GLU A 9 -19.00 -27.22 28.49
CA GLU A 9 -17.60 -26.93 28.20
C GLU A 9 -17.38 -27.07 26.69
N LEU A 10 -17.19 -25.96 26.01
CA LEU A 10 -16.79 -25.96 24.60
C LEU A 10 -15.49 -26.78 24.46
N PRO A 11 -15.35 -27.61 23.40
CA PRO A 11 -14.11 -28.34 23.12
C PRO A 11 -12.92 -27.39 23.21
N SER A 12 -11.83 -27.81 23.82
CA SER A 12 -10.59 -27.01 24.04
C SER A 12 -10.01 -26.37 22.76
N ASP A 13 -10.33 -26.97 21.62
CA ASP A 13 -9.94 -26.48 20.28
C ASP A 13 -10.75 -25.24 19.81
N LEU A 14 -11.82 -24.89 20.54
CA LEU A 14 -12.70 -23.76 20.26
C LEU A 14 -12.43 -22.53 21.12
N GLU A 15 -11.54 -22.63 22.11
CA GLU A 15 -11.21 -21.50 22.96
C GLU A 15 -10.48 -20.36 22.20
N PRO A 16 -10.78 -19.10 22.54
CA PRO A 16 -10.06 -17.96 21.99
C PRO A 16 -8.57 -18.04 22.34
N ARG A 17 -7.69 -17.89 21.36
CA ARG A 17 -6.25 -17.82 21.64
C ARG A 17 -5.94 -16.67 22.60
N PRO A 18 -5.06 -16.87 23.61
CA PRO A 18 -4.71 -15.80 24.52
C PRO A 18 -4.11 -14.61 23.76
N PRO A 19 -4.42 -13.36 24.19
CA PRO A 19 -3.98 -12.15 23.49
C PRO A 19 -2.46 -12.11 23.22
N ALA A 20 -1.65 -12.57 24.16
CA ALA A 20 -0.19 -12.60 24.01
C ALA A 20 0.30 -13.49 22.85
N ALA A 21 -0.29 -14.68 22.68
CA ALA A 21 0.04 -15.57 21.55
C ALA A 21 -0.36 -14.96 20.21
N ARG A 22 -1.52 -14.27 20.17
CA ARG A 22 -1.97 -13.56 18.97
C ARG A 22 -1.04 -12.44 18.60
N VAL A 23 -0.63 -11.60 19.55
CA VAL A 23 0.29 -10.48 19.35
C VAL A 23 1.66 -10.97 18.91
N PHE A 24 2.12 -12.10 19.45
CA PHE A 24 3.36 -12.72 18.96
C PHE A 24 3.29 -13.02 17.46
N TRP A 25 2.22 -13.68 17.00
CA TRP A 25 2.08 -14.00 15.58
C TRP A 25 1.81 -12.76 14.70
N LEU A 26 1.11 -11.75 15.22
CA LEU A 26 0.95 -10.47 14.52
C LEU A 26 2.31 -9.78 14.33
N LYS A 27 3.14 -9.76 15.36
CA LYS A 27 4.51 -9.23 15.29
C LYS A 27 5.31 -9.94 14.19
N ILE A 28 5.26 -11.28 14.16
CA ILE A 28 5.95 -12.07 13.13
C ILE A 28 5.42 -11.75 11.73
N ALA A 29 4.10 -11.76 11.53
CA ALA A 29 3.49 -11.53 10.22
C ALA A 29 3.83 -10.13 9.68
N VAL A 30 3.73 -9.08 10.50
CA VAL A 30 4.05 -7.70 10.11
C VAL A 30 5.55 -7.56 9.82
N SER A 31 6.42 -8.08 10.69
CA SER A 31 7.87 -7.99 10.49
C SER A 31 8.32 -8.77 9.25
N PHE A 32 7.77 -9.96 9.01
CA PHE A 32 8.06 -10.76 7.82
C PHE A 32 7.58 -10.05 6.56
N GLY A 33 6.34 -9.51 6.55
CA GLY A 33 5.80 -8.75 5.43
C GLY A 33 6.64 -7.51 5.10
N LEU A 34 7.06 -6.74 6.13
CA LEU A 34 7.99 -5.60 5.95
C LEU A 34 9.33 -6.05 5.39
N THR A 35 9.95 -7.07 5.97
CA THR A 35 11.26 -7.57 5.53
C THR A 35 11.22 -8.00 4.08
N THR A 36 10.23 -8.80 3.68
CA THR A 36 10.09 -9.26 2.30
C THR A 36 9.78 -8.12 1.34
N GLY A 37 8.91 -7.19 1.72
CA GLY A 37 8.62 -5.99 0.93
C GLY A 37 9.86 -5.12 0.71
N LEU A 38 10.65 -4.86 1.75
CA LEU A 38 11.90 -4.11 1.67
C LEU A 38 12.94 -4.82 0.77
N LEU A 39 13.10 -6.14 0.90
CA LEU A 39 14.06 -6.90 0.11
C LEU A 39 13.65 -6.97 -1.37
N LEU A 40 12.37 -7.19 -1.68
CA LEU A 40 11.89 -7.25 -3.06
C LEU A 40 11.93 -5.88 -3.77
N SER A 41 11.86 -4.79 -3.02
CA SER A 41 11.99 -3.42 -3.53
C SER A 41 13.28 -2.74 -3.10
N TYR A 42 14.38 -3.47 -2.95
CA TYR A 42 15.62 -2.98 -2.35
C TYR A 42 16.17 -1.71 -3.02
N LYS A 43 16.05 -1.59 -4.35
CA LYS A 43 16.48 -0.40 -5.10
C LYS A 43 15.68 0.87 -4.73
N LEU A 44 14.48 0.74 -4.17
CA LEU A 44 13.74 1.88 -3.62
C LEU A 44 14.40 2.46 -2.37
N TRP A 45 15.21 1.66 -1.67
CA TRP A 45 15.78 1.96 -0.36
C TRP A 45 17.29 2.19 -0.38
N MET A 46 17.99 1.67 -1.39
CA MET A 46 19.44 1.72 -1.55
C MET A 46 19.84 2.63 -2.72
N GLY A 47 21.09 3.06 -2.72
CA GLY A 47 21.71 3.79 -3.82
C GLY A 47 22.92 3.02 -4.40
N PRO A 48 23.47 3.46 -5.53
CA PRO A 48 22.96 4.53 -6.39
C PRO A 48 21.79 4.04 -7.26
N ARG A 49 20.92 4.98 -7.65
CA ARG A 49 19.82 4.72 -8.59
C ARG A 49 19.69 5.88 -9.59
N SER A 50 19.20 5.60 -10.80
CA SER A 50 18.93 6.59 -11.85
C SER A 50 17.63 7.33 -11.57
N TYR A 51 16.61 6.66 -11.04
CA TYR A 51 15.35 7.28 -10.70
C TYR A 51 15.51 8.32 -9.58
N PRO A 52 15.01 9.56 -9.78
CA PRO A 52 15.23 10.66 -8.84
C PRO A 52 14.61 10.43 -7.48
N LEU A 53 15.30 10.84 -6.42
CA LEU A 53 14.74 10.97 -5.08
C LEU A 53 13.71 12.10 -5.05
N THR A 54 12.61 11.89 -4.34
CA THR A 54 11.50 12.85 -4.23
C THR A 54 11.25 13.24 -2.78
N PRO A 55 12.11 14.08 -2.16
CA PRO A 55 11.98 14.47 -0.77
C PRO A 55 10.67 15.21 -0.50
N VAL A 56 10.15 15.09 0.73
CA VAL A 56 8.89 15.76 1.14
C VAL A 56 9.05 17.29 1.12
N TRP A 57 10.23 17.79 1.47
CA TRP A 57 10.54 19.22 1.43
C TRP A 57 11.76 19.48 0.56
N SER A 58 11.73 20.56 -0.20
CA SER A 58 12.80 20.95 -1.12
C SER A 58 14.14 21.26 -0.43
N PHE A 59 14.13 21.59 0.87
CA PHE A 59 15.35 21.81 1.64
C PHE A 59 16.03 20.51 2.09
N LEU A 60 15.35 19.37 2.03
CA LEU A 60 15.96 18.07 2.33
C LEU A 60 16.83 17.64 1.14
N LYS A 61 18.11 17.87 1.27
CA LYS A 61 19.08 17.42 0.25
C LYS A 61 19.37 15.93 0.48
N PRO A 62 19.44 15.12 -0.62
CA PRO A 62 19.89 13.74 -0.52
C PRO A 62 21.23 13.63 0.19
N ALA A 63 21.32 12.79 1.19
CA ALA A 63 22.55 12.60 1.97
C ALA A 63 23.58 11.67 1.27
N GLY A 64 23.22 11.16 0.09
CA GLY A 64 24.05 10.30 -0.75
C GLY A 64 23.77 8.80 -0.57
N PRO A 65 24.27 7.98 -1.51
CA PRO A 65 23.93 6.54 -1.55
C PRO A 65 24.28 5.78 -0.27
N ARG A 66 25.42 6.06 0.33
CA ARG A 66 25.85 5.38 1.57
C ARG A 66 24.91 5.60 2.75
N PHE A 67 24.23 6.73 2.78
CA PHE A 67 23.22 7.04 3.81
C PHE A 67 21.97 6.17 3.62
N ASP A 68 21.49 6.05 2.40
CA ASP A 68 20.35 5.18 2.06
C ASP A 68 20.69 3.71 2.36
N ASP A 69 21.88 3.24 1.99
CA ASP A 69 22.35 1.88 2.29
C ASP A 69 22.40 1.61 3.79
N ALA A 70 22.94 2.55 4.58
CA ALA A 70 22.98 2.43 6.03
C ALA A 70 21.58 2.38 6.67
N ILE A 71 20.65 3.21 6.17
CA ILE A 71 19.24 3.18 6.59
C ILE A 71 18.60 1.83 6.25
N PHE A 72 18.81 1.31 5.05
CA PHE A 72 18.24 0.03 4.63
C PHE A 72 18.73 -1.12 5.51
N VAL A 73 20.04 -1.19 5.75
CA VAL A 73 20.63 -2.20 6.65
C VAL A 73 20.09 -2.05 8.07
N ALA A 74 19.96 -0.81 8.58
CA ALA A 74 19.40 -0.55 9.90
C ALA A 74 17.93 -1.00 10.01
N LEU A 75 17.12 -0.77 8.98
CA LEU A 75 15.73 -1.24 8.95
C LEU A 75 15.65 -2.76 9.02
N LEU A 76 16.44 -3.48 8.21
CA LEU A 76 16.47 -4.94 8.22
C LEU A 76 16.98 -5.51 9.55
N ALA A 77 18.05 -4.93 10.11
CA ALA A 77 18.58 -5.34 11.40
C ALA A 77 17.57 -5.14 12.54
N LEU A 78 16.91 -3.97 12.57
CA LEU A 78 15.87 -3.68 13.57
C LEU A 78 14.68 -4.65 13.45
N LEU A 79 14.23 -4.99 12.23
CA LEU A 79 13.17 -5.98 12.04
C LEU A 79 13.59 -7.38 12.53
N ALA A 80 14.82 -7.81 12.27
CA ALA A 80 15.34 -9.06 12.78
C ALA A 80 15.34 -9.09 14.32
N PHE A 81 15.79 -8.02 14.97
CA PHE A 81 15.76 -7.93 16.44
C PHE A 81 14.34 -7.84 17.00
N ILE A 82 13.41 -7.13 16.32
CA ILE A 82 11.99 -7.07 16.72
C ILE A 82 11.39 -8.48 16.75
N VAL A 83 11.72 -9.33 15.79
CA VAL A 83 11.23 -10.71 15.75
C VAL A 83 11.69 -11.51 16.96
N VAL A 84 12.96 -11.41 17.32
CA VAL A 84 13.60 -12.26 18.35
C VAL A 84 13.29 -11.76 19.77
N VAL A 85 13.28 -10.44 19.99
CA VAL A 85 13.12 -9.87 21.33
C VAL A 85 11.69 -10.04 21.86
N ARG A 86 11.57 -10.48 23.13
CA ARG A 86 10.28 -10.73 23.78
C ARG A 86 9.43 -9.45 23.94
N ASN A 87 10.06 -8.35 24.36
CA ASN A 87 9.41 -7.03 24.45
C ASN A 87 10.14 -6.02 23.57
N PRO A 88 9.78 -5.89 22.29
CA PRO A 88 10.47 -5.07 21.31
C PRO A 88 10.01 -3.60 21.28
N ALA A 89 9.30 -3.06 22.27
CA ALA A 89 8.71 -1.71 22.21
C ALA A 89 9.71 -0.63 21.78
N LYS A 90 10.92 -0.62 22.38
CA LYS A 90 11.97 0.35 22.04
C LYS A 90 12.56 0.14 20.64
N LEU A 91 12.71 -1.12 20.22
CA LEU A 91 13.19 -1.47 18.87
C LEU A 91 12.17 -1.05 17.80
N ILE A 92 10.89 -1.24 18.08
CA ILE A 92 9.80 -0.76 17.21
C ILE A 92 9.85 0.76 17.10
N ALA A 93 10.00 1.49 18.20
CA ALA A 93 10.11 2.95 18.17
C ALA A 93 11.34 3.39 17.33
N ALA A 94 12.48 2.74 17.50
CA ALA A 94 13.68 3.01 16.69
C ALA A 94 13.44 2.72 15.20
N PHE A 95 12.83 1.58 14.88
CA PHE A 95 12.46 1.24 13.50
C PHE A 95 11.55 2.29 12.87
N LEU A 96 10.49 2.69 13.56
CA LEU A 96 9.54 3.70 13.08
C LEU A 96 10.22 5.06 12.84
N SER A 97 11.17 5.44 13.71
CA SER A 97 11.94 6.68 13.55
C SER A 97 12.83 6.63 12.31
N VAL A 98 13.57 5.54 12.11
CA VAL A 98 14.42 5.34 10.93
C VAL A 98 13.58 5.27 9.65
N ALA A 99 12.46 4.54 9.67
CA ALA A 99 11.54 4.41 8.55
C ALA A 99 10.91 5.76 8.16
N LEU A 100 10.51 6.56 9.15
CA LEU A 100 9.96 7.91 8.92
C LEU A 100 11.02 8.82 8.29
N VAL A 101 12.23 8.86 8.85
CA VAL A 101 13.33 9.63 8.27
C VAL A 101 13.56 9.23 6.82
N SER A 102 13.68 7.94 6.55
CA SER A 102 13.82 7.40 5.19
C SER A 102 12.71 7.90 4.26
N ALA A 103 11.45 7.82 4.69
CA ALA A 103 10.30 8.23 3.88
C ALA A 103 10.17 9.75 3.70
N LEU A 104 10.77 10.58 4.58
CA LEU A 104 10.86 12.03 4.40
C LEU A 104 11.86 12.41 3.30
N PHE A 105 12.94 11.66 3.13
CA PHE A 105 13.91 11.87 2.06
C PHE A 105 13.42 11.37 0.69
N ASP A 106 12.42 10.47 0.67
CA ASP A 106 11.82 10.01 -0.58
C ASP A 106 10.36 9.60 -0.40
N GLN A 107 9.45 10.43 -0.93
CA GLN A 107 8.01 10.19 -0.88
C GLN A 107 7.60 8.90 -1.62
N SER A 108 8.39 8.42 -2.58
CA SER A 108 8.16 7.17 -3.30
C SER A 108 8.11 5.95 -2.38
N ARG A 109 8.69 6.04 -1.18
CA ARG A 109 8.70 5.00 -0.15
C ARG A 109 7.33 4.84 0.55
N TRP A 110 6.42 5.79 0.43
CA TRP A 110 5.05 5.70 0.97
C TRP A 110 4.15 4.77 0.15
N GLN A 111 4.63 3.57 -0.13
CA GLN A 111 3.82 2.53 -0.76
C GLN A 111 2.68 2.08 0.18
N PRO A 112 1.49 1.68 -0.32
CA PRO A 112 0.36 1.30 0.53
C PRO A 112 0.67 0.23 1.56
N TRP A 113 1.42 -0.80 1.17
CA TRP A 113 1.85 -1.88 2.06
C TRP A 113 2.79 -1.39 3.17
N PHE A 114 3.73 -0.48 2.83
CA PHE A 114 4.67 0.08 3.80
C PHE A 114 3.94 0.97 4.82
N TYR A 115 3.06 1.85 4.33
CA TYR A 115 2.22 2.70 5.16
C TYR A 115 1.38 1.88 6.16
N GLU A 116 0.70 0.83 5.69
CA GLU A 116 -0.10 -0.05 6.53
C GLU A 116 0.73 -0.73 7.61
N TYR A 117 1.85 -1.35 7.21
CA TYR A 117 2.73 -2.06 8.15
C TYR A 117 3.34 -1.15 9.21
N LEU A 118 3.71 0.09 8.87
CA LEU A 118 4.23 1.04 9.86
C LEU A 118 3.22 1.30 10.97
N PHE A 119 1.95 1.51 10.62
CA PHE A 119 0.91 1.79 11.60
C PHE A 119 0.50 0.54 12.39
N LEU A 120 0.49 -0.64 11.78
CA LEU A 120 0.31 -1.91 12.48
C LEU A 120 1.46 -2.14 13.49
N LEU A 121 2.70 -1.92 13.06
CA LEU A 121 3.86 -2.08 13.94
C LEU A 121 3.84 -1.05 15.08
N ALA A 122 3.43 0.19 14.81
CA ALA A 122 3.24 1.22 15.84
C ALA A 122 2.19 0.80 16.89
N ALA A 123 1.04 0.26 16.45
CA ALA A 123 0.02 -0.27 17.35
C ALA A 123 0.57 -1.43 18.22
N LEU A 124 1.34 -2.36 17.62
CA LEU A 124 1.99 -3.45 18.36
C LEU A 124 3.05 -2.91 19.32
N GLY A 125 3.82 -1.89 18.94
CA GLY A 125 4.79 -1.21 19.81
C GLY A 125 4.13 -0.63 21.06
N LEU A 126 2.97 -0.01 20.90
CA LEU A 126 2.17 0.51 22.00
C LEU A 126 1.57 -0.62 22.86
N TRP A 127 1.18 -1.75 22.27
CA TRP A 127 0.78 -2.94 23.02
C TRP A 127 1.91 -3.43 23.95
N PHE A 128 3.14 -3.56 23.42
CA PHE A 128 4.30 -3.98 24.19
C PHE A 128 4.71 -2.95 25.25
N ALA A 129 4.57 -1.67 24.97
CA ALA A 129 4.86 -0.60 25.94
C ALA A 129 3.80 -0.51 27.06
N SER A 130 2.60 -1.07 26.86
CA SER A 130 1.47 -0.99 27.80
C SER A 130 1.33 -2.25 28.67
N GLN A 131 2.41 -2.95 28.96
CA GLN A 131 2.37 -4.12 29.86
C GLN A 131 1.82 -3.71 31.22
N GLY A 132 0.89 -4.52 31.75
CA GLY A 132 0.18 -4.22 32.99
C GLY A 132 -1.03 -3.27 32.85
N HIS A 133 -1.38 -2.83 31.62
CA HIS A 133 -2.53 -1.99 31.33
C HIS A 133 -3.44 -2.63 30.26
N PRO A 134 -4.34 -3.56 30.64
CA PRO A 134 -5.18 -4.31 29.69
C PRO A 134 -5.97 -3.43 28.73
N ASP A 135 -6.57 -2.35 29.21
CA ASP A 135 -7.37 -1.42 28.39
C ASP A 135 -6.55 -0.80 27.23
N LYS A 136 -5.27 -0.46 27.50
CA LYS A 136 -4.38 0.08 26.47
C LYS A 136 -3.94 -1.00 25.49
N GLN A 137 -3.74 -2.22 25.98
CA GLN A 137 -3.41 -3.37 25.14
C GLN A 137 -4.58 -3.72 24.20
N ASP A 138 -5.80 -3.72 24.71
CA ASP A 138 -6.99 -3.93 23.90
C ASP A 138 -7.19 -2.81 22.87
N ALA A 139 -6.98 -1.56 23.25
CA ALA A 139 -7.03 -0.43 22.34
C ALA A 139 -6.01 -0.54 21.20
N ALA A 140 -4.81 -1.06 21.46
CA ALA A 140 -3.81 -1.32 20.43
C ALA A 140 -4.26 -2.39 19.43
N LEU A 141 -4.88 -3.49 19.91
CA LEU A 141 -5.47 -4.52 19.04
C LEU A 141 -6.68 -3.99 18.26
N HIS A 142 -7.49 -3.12 18.86
CA HIS A 142 -8.60 -2.47 18.17
C HIS A 142 -8.09 -1.55 17.07
N THR A 143 -6.96 -0.87 17.31
CA THR A 143 -6.30 -0.06 16.29
C THR A 143 -5.83 -0.91 15.10
N CYS A 144 -5.22 -2.09 15.34
CA CYS A 144 -4.89 -3.02 14.25
C CYS A 144 -6.13 -3.45 13.45
N ARG A 145 -7.25 -3.74 14.13
CA ARG A 145 -8.52 -4.08 13.46
C ARG A 145 -9.05 -2.92 12.62
N LEU A 146 -8.96 -1.71 13.14
CA LEU A 146 -9.36 -0.49 12.42
C LEU A 146 -8.54 -0.31 11.14
N ILE A 147 -7.22 -0.46 11.21
CA ILE A 147 -6.32 -0.33 10.06
C ILE A 147 -6.73 -1.33 8.96
N VAL A 148 -6.81 -2.62 9.31
CA VAL A 148 -7.13 -3.68 8.35
C VAL A 148 -8.54 -3.51 7.75
N ALA A 149 -9.54 -3.22 8.57
CA ALA A 149 -10.91 -3.03 8.08
C ALA A 149 -11.02 -1.79 7.17
N SER A 150 -10.36 -0.69 7.52
CA SER A 150 -10.31 0.54 6.72
C SER A 150 -9.61 0.32 5.38
N MET A 151 -8.52 -0.48 5.36
CA MET A 151 -7.83 -0.82 4.13
C MET A 151 -8.77 -1.52 3.13
N TYR A 152 -9.50 -2.56 3.54
CA TYR A 152 -10.47 -3.22 2.67
C TYR A 152 -11.58 -2.28 2.22
N PHE A 153 -12.13 -1.50 3.16
CA PHE A 153 -13.21 -0.57 2.85
C PHE A 153 -12.79 0.45 1.78
N TRP A 154 -11.67 1.13 1.99
CA TRP A 154 -11.21 2.16 1.06
C TRP A 154 -10.65 1.59 -0.23
N SER A 155 -9.97 0.44 -0.18
CA SER A 155 -9.54 -0.26 -1.39
C SER A 155 -10.73 -0.58 -2.31
N GLY A 156 -11.85 -1.02 -1.74
CA GLY A 156 -13.08 -1.23 -2.50
C GLY A 156 -13.68 0.07 -3.02
N VAL A 157 -13.79 1.11 -2.18
CA VAL A 157 -14.33 2.42 -2.60
C VAL A 157 -13.52 3.03 -3.76
N GLN A 158 -12.20 2.95 -3.72
CA GLN A 158 -11.33 3.47 -4.79
C GLN A 158 -11.49 2.73 -6.12
N LYS A 159 -12.02 1.52 -6.11
CA LYS A 159 -12.30 0.71 -7.33
C LYS A 159 -13.68 0.95 -7.92
N LEU A 160 -14.54 1.79 -7.31
CA LEU A 160 -15.86 2.15 -7.83
C LEU A 160 -15.73 3.11 -9.02
N ASN A 161 -15.09 2.66 -10.10
CA ASN A 161 -14.88 3.44 -11.31
C ASN A 161 -14.79 2.54 -12.56
N PRO A 162 -15.13 3.05 -13.77
CA PRO A 162 -15.09 2.26 -15.01
C PRO A 162 -13.69 1.76 -15.39
N ALA A 163 -12.63 2.53 -15.08
CA ALA A 163 -11.27 2.14 -15.42
C ALA A 163 -10.82 0.89 -14.65
N PHE A 164 -11.32 0.69 -13.44
CA PHE A 164 -11.11 -0.57 -12.72
C PHE A 164 -11.76 -1.74 -13.46
N VAL A 165 -13.04 -1.65 -13.79
CA VAL A 165 -13.81 -2.77 -14.37
C VAL A 165 -13.27 -3.15 -15.75
N HIS A 166 -13.13 -2.17 -16.64
CA HIS A 166 -12.77 -2.42 -18.05
C HIS A 166 -11.27 -2.52 -18.30
N GLY A 167 -10.46 -1.97 -17.40
CA GLY A 167 -8.99 -2.02 -17.49
C GLY A 167 -8.39 -3.00 -16.48
N THR A 168 -8.26 -2.58 -15.23
CA THR A 168 -7.49 -3.32 -14.21
C THR A 168 -8.08 -4.70 -13.91
N PHE A 169 -9.40 -4.81 -13.70
CA PHE A 169 -10.03 -6.10 -13.41
C PHE A 169 -9.93 -7.04 -14.61
N ALA A 170 -10.25 -6.56 -15.81
CA ALA A 170 -10.16 -7.37 -17.03
C ALA A 170 -8.73 -7.90 -17.25
N TRP A 171 -7.72 -7.03 -17.05
CA TRP A 171 -6.31 -7.40 -17.10
C TRP A 171 -5.95 -8.44 -16.03
N MET A 172 -6.37 -8.25 -14.77
CA MET A 172 -6.06 -9.17 -13.67
C MET A 172 -6.60 -10.57 -13.92
N ILE A 173 -7.85 -10.71 -14.42
CA ILE A 173 -8.46 -12.03 -14.63
C ILE A 173 -8.06 -12.68 -15.95
N ALA A 174 -7.40 -11.95 -16.86
CA ALA A 174 -7.06 -12.48 -18.19
C ALA A 174 -6.33 -13.82 -18.14
N PRO A 175 -5.28 -14.05 -17.32
CA PRO A 175 -4.61 -15.36 -17.25
C PRO A 175 -5.53 -16.48 -16.77
N LEU A 176 -6.42 -16.19 -15.82
CA LEU A 176 -7.35 -17.19 -15.27
C LEU A 176 -8.43 -17.61 -16.28
N THR A 177 -8.59 -16.84 -17.33
CA THR A 177 -9.63 -17.05 -18.36
C THR A 177 -9.11 -17.56 -19.68
N VAL A 178 -7.80 -17.82 -19.78
CA VAL A 178 -7.17 -18.29 -21.05
C VAL A 178 -7.81 -19.57 -21.56
N SER A 179 -8.06 -20.54 -20.67
CA SER A 179 -8.64 -21.85 -21.00
C SER A 179 -10.16 -21.83 -21.18
N LEU A 180 -10.83 -20.70 -20.93
CA LEU A 180 -12.28 -20.60 -21.06
C LEU A 180 -12.71 -20.36 -22.51
N PRO A 181 -13.84 -20.95 -22.96
CA PRO A 181 -14.44 -20.64 -24.25
C PRO A 181 -14.67 -19.12 -24.40
N ALA A 182 -14.46 -18.60 -25.61
CA ALA A 182 -14.65 -17.17 -25.90
C ALA A 182 -16.05 -16.66 -25.50
N ALA A 183 -17.07 -17.49 -25.65
CA ALA A 183 -18.45 -17.16 -25.25
C ALA A 183 -18.64 -16.99 -23.73
N ALA A 184 -17.75 -17.55 -22.90
CA ALA A 184 -17.83 -17.43 -21.44
C ALA A 184 -17.18 -16.13 -20.91
N LYS A 185 -16.18 -15.60 -21.61
CA LYS A 185 -15.40 -14.44 -21.16
C LYS A 185 -16.21 -13.18 -20.87
N PRO A 186 -17.21 -12.79 -21.71
CA PRO A 186 -18.05 -11.62 -21.44
C PRO A 186 -18.85 -11.73 -20.14
N TRP A 187 -19.18 -12.93 -19.69
CA TRP A 187 -19.94 -13.15 -18.44
C TRP A 187 -19.11 -12.94 -17.17
N LEU A 188 -17.79 -12.83 -17.31
CA LEU A 188 -16.88 -12.56 -16.17
C LEU A 188 -16.74 -11.06 -15.88
N LEU A 189 -16.98 -10.21 -16.89
CA LEU A 189 -16.86 -8.74 -16.72
C LEU A 189 -17.78 -8.19 -15.64
N PRO A 190 -19.05 -8.65 -15.49
CA PRO A 190 -19.92 -8.24 -14.39
C PRO A 190 -19.33 -8.50 -12.98
N LEU A 191 -18.42 -9.49 -12.81
CA LEU A 191 -17.74 -9.70 -11.55
C LEU A 191 -16.82 -8.51 -11.18
N GLY A 192 -16.32 -7.79 -12.18
CA GLY A 192 -15.57 -6.55 -11.97
C GLY A 192 -16.40 -5.45 -11.32
N PHE A 193 -17.72 -5.39 -11.57
CA PHE A 193 -18.63 -4.49 -10.87
C PHE A 193 -18.90 -4.95 -9.42
N ALA A 194 -18.92 -6.28 -9.18
CA ALA A 194 -19.15 -6.81 -7.85
C ALA A 194 -17.92 -6.72 -6.93
N ALA A 195 -16.71 -6.83 -7.48
CA ALA A 195 -15.47 -6.88 -6.71
C ALA A 195 -15.27 -5.69 -5.75
N PRO A 196 -15.51 -4.42 -6.11
CA PRO A 196 -15.43 -3.29 -5.19
C PRO A 196 -16.38 -3.43 -4.00
N PHE A 197 -17.62 -3.87 -4.24
CA PHE A 197 -18.61 -4.07 -3.18
C PHE A 197 -18.27 -5.24 -2.28
N VAL A 198 -17.64 -6.28 -2.80
CA VAL A 198 -17.11 -7.40 -2.01
C VAL A 198 -16.02 -6.90 -1.05
N GLU A 199 -15.07 -6.08 -1.52
CA GLU A 199 -14.03 -5.51 -0.66
C GLU A 199 -14.62 -4.59 0.43
N ILE A 200 -15.54 -3.70 0.07
CA ILE A 200 -16.27 -2.86 1.02
C ILE A 200 -17.00 -3.73 2.04
N GLY A 201 -17.68 -4.76 1.56
CA GLY A 201 -18.42 -5.71 2.40
C GLY A 201 -17.51 -6.50 3.35
N VAL A 202 -16.30 -6.84 2.92
CA VAL A 202 -15.26 -7.44 3.80
C VAL A 202 -14.90 -6.45 4.90
N GLY A 203 -14.55 -5.20 4.58
CA GLY A 203 -14.18 -4.19 5.58
C GLY A 203 -15.25 -4.01 6.65
N ILE A 204 -16.51 -3.85 6.26
CA ILE A 204 -17.65 -3.71 7.17
C ILE A 204 -17.92 -5.03 7.92
N GLY A 205 -17.90 -6.15 7.21
CA GLY A 205 -18.21 -7.48 7.74
C GLY A 205 -17.25 -7.95 8.81
N LEU A 206 -15.95 -7.61 8.69
CA LEU A 206 -14.93 -7.92 9.70
C LEU A 206 -15.24 -7.26 11.05
N LEU A 207 -15.81 -6.06 11.03
CA LEU A 207 -16.21 -5.34 12.26
C LEU A 207 -17.58 -5.79 12.79
N THR A 208 -18.38 -6.51 12.01
CA THR A 208 -19.76 -6.88 12.33
C THR A 208 -19.82 -8.33 12.80
N ARG A 209 -20.25 -8.60 14.04
CA ARG A 209 -20.34 -9.94 14.61
C ARG A 209 -20.98 -10.96 13.68
N ARG A 210 -22.18 -10.64 13.19
CA ARG A 210 -23.01 -11.54 12.36
C ARG A 210 -22.34 -11.98 11.07
N PHE A 211 -21.51 -11.13 10.47
CA PHE A 211 -20.90 -11.35 9.16
C PHE A 211 -19.40 -11.65 9.22
N ARG A 212 -18.76 -11.54 10.40
CA ARG A 212 -17.30 -11.66 10.57
C ARG A 212 -16.71 -12.91 9.97
N THR A 213 -17.25 -14.09 10.28
CA THR A 213 -16.74 -15.36 9.72
C THR A 213 -16.84 -15.41 8.21
N ARG A 214 -17.97 -14.95 7.65
CA ARG A 214 -18.13 -14.87 6.18
C ARG A 214 -17.15 -13.88 5.56
N ALA A 215 -16.97 -12.73 6.17
CA ALA A 215 -16.01 -11.73 5.72
C ALA A 215 -14.57 -12.26 5.73
N ILE A 216 -14.18 -13.02 6.75
CA ILE A 216 -12.87 -13.69 6.79
C ILE A 216 -12.73 -14.66 5.61
N MET A 217 -13.70 -15.55 5.38
CA MET A 217 -13.64 -16.53 4.28
C MET A 217 -13.57 -15.84 2.92
N VAL A 218 -14.36 -14.79 2.72
CA VAL A 218 -14.34 -13.99 1.49
C VAL A 218 -13.00 -13.27 1.30
N ALA A 219 -12.43 -12.69 2.36
CA ALA A 219 -11.11 -12.04 2.31
C ALA A 219 -10.02 -13.05 1.91
N LEU A 220 -10.01 -14.24 2.52
CA LEU A 220 -9.03 -15.29 2.17
C LEU A 220 -9.18 -15.75 0.72
N ALA A 221 -10.41 -15.98 0.26
CA ALA A 221 -10.68 -16.35 -1.13
C ALA A 221 -10.24 -15.23 -2.10
N MET A 222 -10.50 -13.97 -1.76
CA MET A 222 -10.11 -12.82 -2.56
C MET A 222 -8.57 -12.71 -2.68
N HIS A 223 -7.83 -12.84 -1.57
CA HIS A 223 -6.37 -12.83 -1.61
C HIS A 223 -5.81 -14.00 -2.42
N LEU A 224 -6.43 -15.18 -2.34
CA LEU A 224 -6.05 -16.33 -3.16
C LEU A 224 -6.24 -16.04 -4.66
N VAL A 225 -7.39 -15.44 -5.04
CA VAL A 225 -7.67 -15.06 -6.43
C VAL A 225 -6.69 -13.98 -6.89
N ILE A 226 -6.39 -12.98 -6.07
CA ILE A 226 -5.39 -11.94 -6.41
C ILE A 226 -4.02 -12.59 -6.66
N LEU A 227 -3.54 -13.44 -5.76
CA LEU A 227 -2.25 -14.13 -5.92
C LEU A 227 -2.24 -15.04 -7.14
N ALA A 228 -3.34 -15.74 -7.42
CA ALA A 228 -3.47 -16.56 -8.63
C ALA A 228 -3.47 -15.71 -9.91
N SER A 229 -3.92 -14.45 -9.84
CA SER A 229 -3.99 -13.54 -11.00
C SER A 229 -2.69 -12.80 -11.27
N ILE A 230 -2.01 -12.30 -10.23
CA ILE A 230 -0.80 -11.47 -10.38
C ILE A 230 0.49 -12.21 -10.02
N GLY A 231 0.38 -13.45 -9.57
CA GLY A 231 1.52 -14.26 -9.16
C GLY A 231 2.37 -14.76 -10.34
N PRO A 232 3.44 -15.53 -10.06
CA PRO A 232 4.47 -15.92 -11.04
C PRO A 232 3.95 -16.87 -12.15
N TRP A 233 2.79 -17.51 -11.95
CA TRP A 233 2.19 -18.39 -12.95
C TRP A 233 1.10 -17.71 -13.81
N ALA A 234 0.91 -16.41 -13.63
CA ALA A 234 -0.12 -15.63 -14.32
C ALA A 234 0.47 -14.34 -14.90
N GLN A 235 0.18 -13.17 -14.30
CA GLN A 235 0.69 -11.87 -14.79
C GLN A 235 2.17 -11.64 -14.44
N ASP A 236 2.73 -12.35 -13.47
CA ASP A 236 4.08 -12.13 -12.91
C ASP A 236 4.34 -10.63 -12.60
N TYR A 237 3.38 -10.02 -11.94
CA TYR A 237 3.35 -8.56 -11.78
C TYR A 237 3.40 -8.16 -10.31
N ASN A 238 4.25 -7.14 -9.98
CA ASN A 238 4.36 -6.53 -8.67
C ASN A 238 4.58 -7.57 -7.55
N ASN A 239 5.69 -8.28 -7.64
CA ASN A 239 6.05 -9.34 -6.69
C ASN A 239 6.15 -8.85 -5.23
N VAL A 240 6.35 -7.54 -5.01
CA VAL A 240 6.37 -6.91 -3.68
C VAL A 240 5.02 -7.05 -2.96
N VAL A 241 3.91 -7.09 -3.68
CA VAL A 241 2.58 -7.24 -3.08
C VAL A 241 2.17 -8.70 -2.85
N TRP A 242 2.91 -9.67 -3.34
CA TRP A 242 2.60 -11.08 -3.08
C TRP A 242 2.71 -11.42 -1.59
N PRO A 243 3.86 -11.14 -0.91
CA PRO A 243 3.94 -11.35 0.53
C PRO A 243 2.97 -10.45 1.31
N TRP A 244 2.61 -9.26 0.79
CA TRP A 244 1.59 -8.42 1.42
C TRP A 244 0.21 -9.10 1.41
N ASN A 245 -0.21 -9.69 0.28
CA ASN A 245 -1.46 -10.46 0.20
C ASN A 245 -1.47 -11.67 1.16
N ALA A 246 -0.35 -12.40 1.26
CA ALA A 246 -0.21 -13.49 2.22
C ALA A 246 -0.29 -13.00 3.68
N ALA A 247 0.41 -11.90 3.99
CA ALA A 247 0.36 -11.28 5.32
C ALA A 247 -1.04 -10.76 5.65
N MET A 248 -1.76 -10.14 4.70
CA MET A 248 -3.14 -9.70 4.89
C MET A 248 -4.06 -10.87 5.24
N SER A 249 -3.91 -12.01 4.58
CA SER A 249 -4.63 -13.23 4.94
C SER A 249 -4.35 -13.66 6.39
N ALA A 250 -3.09 -13.63 6.82
CA ALA A 250 -2.69 -13.93 8.20
C ALA A 250 -3.26 -12.90 9.19
N LEU A 251 -3.20 -11.60 8.88
CA LEU A 251 -3.73 -10.52 9.71
C LEU A 251 -5.23 -10.64 9.92
N VAL A 252 -5.99 -10.96 8.86
CA VAL A 252 -7.45 -11.19 8.95
C VAL A 252 -7.75 -12.34 9.92
N VAL A 253 -7.03 -13.46 9.80
CA VAL A 253 -7.22 -14.60 10.71
C VAL A 253 -6.80 -14.22 12.13
N LEU A 254 -5.64 -13.62 12.32
CA LEU A 254 -5.11 -13.32 13.65
C LEU A 254 -5.92 -12.26 14.41
N LEU A 255 -6.50 -11.29 13.70
CA LEU A 255 -7.25 -10.19 14.33
C LEU A 255 -8.73 -10.49 14.52
N PHE A 256 -9.32 -11.36 13.68
CA PHE A 256 -10.78 -11.50 13.65
C PHE A 256 -11.30 -12.93 13.89
N TRP A 257 -10.49 -13.98 13.61
CA TRP A 257 -10.95 -15.36 13.82
C TRP A 257 -10.93 -15.75 15.29
N ARG A 258 -12.06 -16.30 15.78
CA ARG A 258 -12.20 -16.74 17.18
C ARG A 258 -11.74 -15.68 18.19
N THR A 259 -12.10 -14.43 17.95
CA THR A 259 -11.82 -13.34 18.88
C THR A 259 -13.05 -13.01 19.70
N PRO A 260 -12.86 -12.54 20.95
CA PRO A 260 -13.96 -12.03 21.75
C PRO A 260 -14.76 -10.97 20.97
N GLU A 261 -16.02 -10.83 21.37
CA GLU A 261 -16.86 -9.78 20.80
C GLU A 261 -16.31 -8.41 21.20
N VAL A 262 -16.16 -7.58 20.20
CA VAL A 262 -15.72 -6.22 20.38
C VAL A 262 -16.79 -5.30 19.79
N PRO A 263 -17.34 -4.38 20.56
CA PRO A 263 -18.24 -3.37 20.02
C PRO A 263 -17.55 -2.57 18.92
N VAL A 264 -18.22 -2.34 17.82
CA VAL A 264 -17.68 -1.52 16.70
C VAL A 264 -17.20 -0.16 17.19
N ARG A 265 -17.93 0.43 18.16
CA ARG A 265 -17.56 1.68 18.81
C ARG A 265 -16.17 1.62 19.44
N SER A 266 -15.79 0.52 20.08
CA SER A 266 -14.45 0.39 20.70
C SER A 266 -13.34 0.31 19.65
N VAL A 267 -13.63 -0.23 18.47
CA VAL A 267 -12.68 -0.26 17.34
C VAL A 267 -12.56 1.11 16.69
N LEU A 268 -13.68 1.81 16.47
CA LEU A 268 -13.69 3.12 15.82
C LEU A 268 -13.26 4.26 16.76
N TRP A 269 -13.67 4.21 18.03
CA TRP A 269 -13.51 5.32 18.97
C TRP A 269 -13.17 4.85 20.37
N GLY A 270 -11.90 4.54 20.62
CA GLY A 270 -11.39 4.28 21.96
C GLY A 270 -11.23 5.58 22.76
N HIS A 271 -11.87 5.69 23.93
CA HIS A 271 -11.91 6.93 24.73
C HIS A 271 -10.52 7.38 25.23
N HIS A 272 -9.60 6.45 25.45
CA HIS A 272 -8.35 6.68 26.17
C HIS A 272 -7.07 6.56 25.30
N PHE A 273 -7.19 6.47 23.99
CA PHE A 273 -6.04 6.15 23.14
C PHE A 273 -5.90 7.12 21.95
N ALA A 274 -5.07 8.15 22.12
CA ALA A 274 -4.83 9.20 21.11
C ALA A 274 -4.38 8.62 19.77
N PHE A 275 -3.54 7.57 19.77
CA PHE A 275 -3.07 6.92 18.56
C PHE A 275 -4.20 6.28 17.74
N GLN A 276 -5.20 5.68 18.39
CA GLN A 276 -6.38 5.13 17.69
C GLN A 276 -7.18 6.22 16.98
N LYS A 277 -7.29 7.41 17.58
CA LYS A 277 -7.95 8.57 16.94
C LYS A 277 -7.17 9.08 15.75
N LEU A 278 -5.84 9.11 15.85
CA LEU A 278 -4.97 9.42 14.72
C LEU A 278 -5.17 8.41 13.58
N VAL A 279 -5.21 7.13 13.89
CA VAL A 279 -5.47 6.07 12.90
C VAL A 279 -6.86 6.20 12.30
N LEU A 280 -7.90 6.50 13.08
CA LEU A 280 -9.23 6.76 12.56
C LEU A 280 -9.23 7.95 11.57
N LEU A 281 -8.48 9.01 11.88
CA LEU A 281 -8.32 10.14 10.96
C LEU A 281 -7.61 9.69 9.66
N LEU A 282 -6.43 9.08 9.76
CA LEU A 282 -5.57 8.77 8.62
C LEU A 282 -6.11 7.62 7.75
N PHE A 283 -6.69 6.59 8.37
CA PHE A 283 -7.17 5.38 7.68
C PHE A 283 -8.69 5.37 7.48
N GLY A 284 -9.44 6.02 8.35
CA GLY A 284 -10.91 6.01 8.30
C GLY A 284 -11.51 7.20 7.57
N ILE A 285 -10.94 8.39 7.71
CA ILE A 285 -11.56 9.65 7.24
C ILE A 285 -10.83 10.24 6.03
N LEU A 286 -9.52 10.49 6.14
CA LEU A 286 -8.77 11.19 5.09
C LEU A 286 -8.78 10.49 3.73
N PRO A 287 -8.86 9.15 3.60
CA PRO A 287 -8.99 8.51 2.30
C PRO A 287 -10.21 8.95 1.49
N ALA A 288 -11.29 9.44 2.14
CA ALA A 288 -12.43 10.03 1.44
C ALA A 288 -12.04 11.26 0.62
N LEU A 289 -11.08 12.04 1.08
CA LEU A 289 -10.61 13.24 0.39
C LEU A 289 -9.87 12.92 -0.92
N SER A 290 -9.37 11.70 -1.09
CA SER A 290 -8.80 11.24 -2.35
C SER A 290 -9.82 11.24 -3.51
N LEU A 291 -11.10 11.07 -3.21
CA LEU A 291 -12.19 11.16 -4.19
C LEU A 291 -12.35 12.58 -4.76
N PHE A 292 -11.77 13.57 -4.09
CA PHE A 292 -11.73 14.99 -4.49
C PHE A 292 -10.32 15.45 -4.89
N ASN A 293 -9.35 14.53 -4.96
CA ASN A 293 -7.93 14.81 -5.20
C ASN A 293 -7.27 15.73 -4.14
N LEU A 294 -7.75 15.63 -2.89
CA LEU A 294 -7.25 16.39 -1.73
C LEU A 294 -6.43 15.54 -0.76
N TRP A 295 -6.25 14.25 -1.04
CA TRP A 295 -5.46 13.30 -0.28
C TRP A 295 -4.80 12.30 -1.21
N ASP A 296 -3.60 11.87 -0.85
CA ASP A 296 -2.77 11.00 -1.69
C ASP A 296 -3.45 9.66 -1.99
N SER A 297 -3.37 9.25 -3.24
CA SER A 297 -3.99 8.05 -3.75
C SER A 297 -3.49 6.78 -3.03
N TYR A 298 -2.18 6.67 -2.77
CA TYR A 298 -1.61 5.50 -2.09
C TYR A 298 -1.91 5.46 -0.59
N LEU A 299 -1.99 6.61 0.06
CA LEU A 299 -2.45 6.70 1.45
C LEU A 299 -3.96 6.45 1.59
N SER A 300 -4.69 6.35 0.46
CA SER A 300 -6.10 6.00 0.36
C SER A 300 -6.34 4.59 -0.17
N PHE A 301 -5.31 3.75 -0.24
CA PHE A 301 -5.38 2.37 -0.71
C PHE A 301 -5.89 2.20 -2.15
N SER A 302 -5.58 3.15 -3.04
CA SER A 302 -6.01 3.11 -4.45
C SER A 302 -5.14 2.21 -5.35
N LEU A 303 -4.30 1.34 -4.76
CA LEU A 303 -3.52 0.38 -5.54
C LEU A 303 -4.47 -0.51 -6.36
N TYR A 304 -4.15 -0.69 -7.64
CA TYR A 304 -5.02 -1.42 -8.58
C TYR A 304 -6.43 -0.84 -8.75
N SER A 305 -6.65 0.43 -8.44
CA SER A 305 -7.97 1.06 -8.67
C SER A 305 -8.26 1.39 -10.14
N GLY A 306 -7.24 1.38 -11.00
CA GLY A 306 -7.35 1.83 -12.39
C GLY A 306 -7.47 3.35 -12.54
N ASN A 307 -7.76 4.08 -11.48
CA ASN A 307 -8.00 5.52 -11.47
C ASN A 307 -6.96 6.26 -10.63
N ARG A 308 -5.82 6.57 -11.25
CA ARG A 308 -4.68 7.27 -10.64
C ARG A 308 -4.13 8.29 -11.61
N ASN A 309 -3.40 9.29 -11.09
CA ASN A 309 -2.62 10.17 -11.95
C ASN A 309 -1.53 9.34 -12.64
N SER A 310 -1.25 9.65 -13.91
CA SER A 310 -0.13 9.10 -14.68
C SER A 310 0.64 10.24 -15.34
N ALA A 311 1.89 9.99 -15.70
CA ALA A 311 2.73 11.01 -16.29
C ALA A 311 3.65 10.42 -17.37
N THR A 312 3.84 11.21 -18.42
CA THR A 312 4.77 10.93 -19.51
C THR A 312 5.68 12.14 -19.69
N ILE A 313 6.96 11.92 -19.85
CA ILE A 313 7.95 12.95 -20.16
C ILE A 313 8.28 12.84 -21.63
N TYR A 314 8.00 13.90 -22.37
CA TYR A 314 8.43 14.09 -23.76
C TYR A 314 9.68 14.94 -23.77
N MET A 315 10.71 14.52 -24.49
CA MET A 315 11.98 15.26 -24.51
C MET A 315 12.65 15.25 -25.88
N ALA A 316 13.45 16.27 -26.11
CA ALA A 316 14.29 16.33 -27.30
C ALA A 316 15.42 15.29 -27.22
N ASP A 317 15.81 14.72 -28.34
CA ASP A 317 16.89 13.74 -28.50
C ASP A 317 18.22 14.20 -27.83
N SER A 318 18.49 15.50 -27.84
CA SER A 318 19.66 16.10 -27.15
C SER A 318 19.60 15.97 -25.61
N VAL A 319 18.42 15.82 -25.04
CA VAL A 319 18.20 15.57 -23.61
C VAL A 319 18.23 14.07 -23.32
N ALA A 320 17.52 13.28 -24.14
CA ALA A 320 17.42 11.83 -24.01
C ALA A 320 18.81 11.17 -23.97
N ARG A 321 19.71 11.54 -24.87
CA ARG A 321 21.09 11.02 -24.92
C ARG A 321 21.95 11.33 -23.68
N LYS A 322 21.56 12.27 -22.84
CA LYS A 322 22.26 12.58 -21.58
C LYS A 322 21.76 11.78 -20.39
N LEU A 323 20.67 11.03 -20.55
CA LEU A 323 20.16 10.13 -19.54
C LEU A 323 20.95 8.82 -19.54
N PRO A 324 20.96 8.06 -18.43
CA PRO A 324 21.56 6.73 -18.37
C PRO A 324 21.03 5.79 -19.46
N SER A 325 21.86 4.87 -19.95
CA SER A 325 21.50 3.96 -21.05
C SER A 325 20.29 3.08 -20.75
N ASP A 326 20.19 2.59 -19.51
CA ASP A 326 19.05 1.82 -19.02
C ASP A 326 17.73 2.61 -19.09
N VAL A 327 17.76 3.93 -18.87
CA VAL A 327 16.59 4.80 -19.04
C VAL A 327 16.29 5.05 -20.53
N GLN A 328 17.33 5.17 -21.37
CA GLN A 328 17.14 5.32 -22.81
C GLN A 328 16.44 4.10 -23.43
N ASP A 329 16.75 2.89 -22.96
CA ASP A 329 16.15 1.65 -23.42
C ASP A 329 14.63 1.55 -23.14
N LEU A 330 14.12 2.35 -22.20
CA LEU A 330 12.69 2.44 -21.87
C LEU A 330 11.93 3.45 -22.74
N MET A 331 12.62 4.24 -23.55
CA MET A 331 12.00 5.28 -24.35
C MET A 331 11.43 4.70 -25.64
N THR A 332 10.31 5.27 -26.07
CA THR A 332 9.74 5.03 -27.40
C THR A 332 9.96 6.25 -28.26
N GLU A 333 10.57 6.04 -29.45
CA GLU A 333 10.67 7.09 -30.45
C GLU A 333 9.31 7.33 -31.12
N ASP A 334 8.80 8.57 -31.02
CA ASP A 334 7.68 8.98 -31.85
C ASP A 334 8.21 9.45 -33.24
N LYS A 335 7.36 9.32 -34.26
CA LYS A 335 7.62 9.77 -35.64
C LYS A 335 8.04 11.25 -35.75
N SER A 336 7.83 12.04 -34.69
CA SER A 336 8.17 13.47 -34.57
C SER A 336 9.60 13.76 -34.09
N LYS A 337 10.47 12.76 -33.89
CA LYS A 337 11.82 12.90 -33.28
C LYS A 337 11.78 13.42 -31.83
N VAL A 338 10.73 13.08 -31.10
CA VAL A 338 10.59 13.37 -29.69
C VAL A 338 10.57 12.05 -28.94
N ASP A 339 11.48 11.89 -28.00
CA ASP A 339 11.54 10.71 -27.16
C ASP A 339 10.46 10.78 -26.08
N GLU A 340 9.74 9.69 -25.91
CA GLU A 340 8.66 9.54 -24.92
C GLU A 340 9.09 8.56 -23.83
N LEU A 341 9.07 9.00 -22.57
CA LEU A 341 9.33 8.20 -21.39
C LEU A 341 8.13 8.19 -20.47
N ALA A 342 7.44 7.06 -20.36
CA ALA A 342 6.43 6.89 -19.33
C ALA A 342 7.10 6.79 -17.95
N VAL A 343 6.73 7.67 -17.01
CA VAL A 343 7.33 7.71 -15.68
C VAL A 343 7.07 6.38 -14.93
N SER A 344 5.94 5.72 -15.22
CA SER A 344 5.61 4.41 -14.65
C SER A 344 6.61 3.33 -15.07
N ASP A 345 7.09 3.36 -16.31
CA ASP A 345 7.97 2.32 -16.83
C ASP A 345 9.36 2.46 -16.23
N TRP A 346 9.90 3.67 -16.15
CA TRP A 346 11.16 3.95 -15.45
C TRP A 346 11.10 3.53 -13.97
N TYR A 347 10.03 3.93 -13.29
CA TYR A 347 9.84 3.58 -11.88
C TYR A 347 9.74 2.06 -11.68
N TRP A 348 9.01 1.40 -12.57
CA TRP A 348 8.78 -0.03 -12.49
C TRP A 348 10.04 -0.83 -12.73
N ASP A 349 10.76 -0.51 -13.80
CA ASP A 349 11.98 -1.21 -14.20
C ASP A 349 13.05 -1.12 -13.11
N GLU A 350 13.27 0.09 -12.59
CA GLU A 350 14.35 0.29 -11.62
C GLU A 350 13.96 -0.05 -10.19
N LEU A 351 12.76 0.33 -9.72
CA LEU A 351 12.42 0.25 -8.29
C LEU A 351 11.54 -0.95 -7.94
N ASN A 352 11.06 -1.70 -8.94
CA ASN A 352 10.21 -2.88 -8.78
C ASN A 352 8.94 -2.63 -7.95
N VAL A 353 8.38 -1.43 -8.04
CA VAL A 353 7.11 -1.04 -7.41
C VAL A 353 6.36 -0.09 -8.35
N PRO A 354 5.04 0.08 -8.24
CA PRO A 354 4.32 1.07 -9.04
C PRO A 354 4.66 2.51 -8.62
N ALA A 355 4.76 3.43 -9.60
CA ALA A 355 5.03 4.85 -9.36
C ALA A 355 4.07 5.47 -8.35
N TYR A 356 4.58 6.34 -7.46
CA TYR A 356 3.76 7.09 -6.52
C TYR A 356 2.94 8.16 -7.30
N PRO A 357 1.60 8.03 -7.39
CA PRO A 357 0.81 8.66 -8.44
C PRO A 357 0.35 10.09 -8.08
N GLU A 358 1.30 10.97 -7.69
CA GLU A 358 0.98 12.35 -7.31
C GLU A 358 1.71 13.37 -8.20
N ILE A 359 1.00 14.43 -8.59
CA ILE A 359 1.49 15.45 -9.55
C ILE A 359 2.80 16.07 -9.06
N ARG A 360 2.92 16.36 -7.76
CA ARG A 360 4.15 16.91 -7.17
C ARG A 360 5.36 16.00 -7.35
N ILE A 361 5.16 14.69 -7.31
CA ILE A 361 6.21 13.69 -7.53
C ILE A 361 6.65 13.71 -8.99
N PHE A 362 5.71 13.68 -9.92
CA PHE A 362 6.01 13.76 -11.35
C PHE A 362 6.74 15.04 -11.73
N LYS A 363 6.34 16.19 -11.14
CA LYS A 363 7.05 17.47 -11.33
C LYS A 363 8.48 17.40 -10.81
N ASN A 364 8.72 16.81 -9.64
CA ASN A 364 10.07 16.64 -9.10
C ASN A 364 10.94 15.77 -10.02
N ILE A 365 10.41 14.67 -10.54
CA ILE A 365 11.13 13.79 -11.47
C ILE A 365 11.49 14.55 -12.77
N ALA A 366 10.50 15.19 -13.39
CA ALA A 366 10.73 15.95 -14.61
C ALA A 366 11.72 17.11 -14.40
N SER A 367 11.74 17.74 -13.20
CA SER A 367 12.70 18.79 -12.88
C SER A 367 14.16 18.31 -12.91
N VAL A 368 14.40 17.03 -12.58
CA VAL A 368 15.74 16.44 -12.67
C VAL A 368 16.11 16.22 -14.14
N VAL A 369 15.19 15.74 -14.96
CA VAL A 369 15.40 15.59 -16.42
C VAL A 369 15.69 16.95 -17.05
N CYS A 370 15.00 18.01 -16.64
CA CYS A 370 15.20 19.38 -17.11
C CYS A 370 16.60 19.94 -16.85
N ARG A 371 17.38 19.37 -15.93
CA ARG A 371 18.80 19.79 -15.74
C ARG A 371 19.65 19.51 -16.96
N ASN A 372 19.23 18.59 -17.82
CA ASN A 372 19.90 18.25 -19.08
C ASN A 372 19.42 19.09 -20.28
N ALA A 373 18.31 19.84 -20.10
CA ALA A 373 17.73 20.67 -21.14
C ALA A 373 18.57 21.95 -21.41
N THR A 374 18.66 22.35 -22.67
CA THR A 374 19.26 23.62 -23.07
C THR A 374 18.21 24.74 -23.13
N ASN A 375 16.99 24.38 -23.61
CA ASN A 375 15.86 25.30 -23.64
C ASN A 375 14.73 24.76 -22.74
N PRO A 376 13.91 25.63 -22.14
CA PRO A 376 12.77 25.20 -21.32
C PRO A 376 11.79 24.30 -22.04
N THR A 377 11.69 24.39 -23.36
CA THR A 377 10.78 23.62 -24.22
C THR A 377 11.33 22.26 -24.63
N ASP A 378 12.60 21.97 -24.34
CA ASP A 378 13.23 20.68 -24.67
C ASP A 378 12.65 19.51 -23.88
N VAL A 379 11.94 19.77 -22.78
CA VAL A 379 11.26 18.77 -21.95
C VAL A 379 9.84 19.23 -21.67
N LYS A 380 8.89 18.32 -21.87
CA LYS A 380 7.47 18.51 -21.52
C LYS A 380 6.98 17.35 -20.66
N LEU A 381 6.49 17.67 -19.48
CA LEU A 381 5.79 16.73 -18.63
C LEU A 381 4.29 16.81 -18.91
N VAL A 382 3.70 15.71 -19.36
CA VAL A 382 2.26 15.58 -19.53
C VAL A 382 1.71 14.71 -18.40
N VAL A 383 0.85 15.27 -17.57
CA VAL A 383 0.21 14.57 -16.47
C VAL A 383 -1.27 14.38 -16.79
N ARG A 384 -1.73 13.14 -16.84
CA ARG A 384 -3.16 12.80 -16.90
C ARG A 384 -3.70 12.62 -15.49
N GLY A 385 -4.59 13.53 -15.10
CA GLY A 385 -5.22 13.51 -13.80
C GLY A 385 -6.21 12.35 -13.64
N LYS A 386 -6.37 11.86 -12.40
CA LYS A 386 -7.41 10.88 -12.08
C LYS A 386 -8.81 11.51 -12.15
N THR A 387 -9.81 10.69 -12.43
CA THR A 387 -11.23 11.07 -12.31
C THR A 387 -11.59 11.22 -10.84
N THR A 388 -12.32 12.28 -10.51
CA THR A 388 -12.81 12.60 -9.17
C THR A 388 -14.34 12.68 -9.16
N LEU A 389 -14.95 12.80 -7.99
CA LEU A 389 -16.39 13.08 -7.88
C LEU A 389 -16.78 14.45 -8.45
N LEU A 390 -15.82 15.37 -8.64
CA LEU A 390 -16.04 16.70 -9.20
C LEU A 390 -15.90 16.74 -10.72
N GLY A 391 -15.42 15.66 -11.36
CA GLY A 391 -15.27 15.57 -12.80
C GLY A 391 -14.16 14.65 -13.29
N THR A 392 -14.07 14.53 -14.60
CA THR A 392 -13.02 13.74 -15.26
C THR A 392 -11.66 14.39 -15.08
N GLY A 393 -10.63 13.56 -14.95
CA GLY A 393 -9.24 14.01 -14.85
C GLY A 393 -8.84 14.85 -16.07
N ARG A 394 -8.19 15.99 -15.81
CA ARG A 394 -7.67 16.88 -16.85
C ARG A 394 -6.23 16.53 -17.17
N GLU A 395 -5.85 16.79 -18.40
CA GLU A 395 -4.46 16.76 -18.80
C GLU A 395 -3.79 18.10 -18.42
N HIS A 396 -2.61 18.02 -17.80
CA HIS A 396 -1.80 19.16 -17.45
C HIS A 396 -0.44 19.02 -18.14
N VAL A 397 -0.01 20.07 -18.82
CA VAL A 397 1.28 20.10 -19.51
C VAL A 397 2.17 21.13 -18.82
N TYR A 398 3.40 20.70 -18.49
CA TYR A 398 4.42 21.53 -17.85
C TYR A 398 5.70 21.48 -18.70
N ASP A 399 6.34 22.61 -18.89
CA ASP A 399 7.71 22.73 -19.40
C ASP A 399 8.71 22.99 -18.26
N CYS A 400 10.01 23.03 -18.54
CA CYS A 400 11.01 23.25 -17.52
C CYS A 400 10.88 24.60 -16.80
N ALA A 401 10.29 25.62 -17.42
CA ALA A 401 10.07 26.92 -16.78
C ALA A 401 8.94 26.89 -15.73
N ASN A 402 7.98 25.96 -15.91
CA ASN A 402 6.78 25.85 -15.07
C ASN A 402 6.85 24.74 -14.02
N LEU A 403 7.93 23.91 -14.04
CA LEU A 403 8.11 22.83 -13.05
C LEU A 403 8.55 23.34 -11.68
N THR A 404 9.20 24.49 -11.61
CA THR A 404 9.76 25.08 -10.39
C THR A 404 8.84 26.08 -9.68
N ARG A 405 7.63 26.29 -10.22
CA ARG A 405 6.62 27.19 -9.65
C ARG A 405 5.51 26.40 -8.88
#